data_e8cec06c741831d7ccbca0e5ebaac83d
#
_entry.id   e8cec06c741831d7ccbca0e5ebaac83d
#
_cell.length_a   1.000
_cell.length_b   1.000
_cell.length_c   1.000
_cell.angle_alpha   90.00
_cell.angle_beta   90.00
_cell.angle_gamma   90.00
#
_symmetry.space_group_name_H-M   'P 1'
#
loop_
_entity.id
_entity.type
_entity.pdbx_description
1 polymer ?
#
loop_
_entity_poly.entity_id
_entity_poly.type
_entity_poly.pdbx_seq_one_letter_code
_entity_poly.pdbx_strand_id
1 'polypeptide(L)'
;KSVELSLFNEQKQGLYQTILPIQQQSGLVALSLPKDAPKLIKRQNYYWTIAVVCNDNDRTEDRIMSGWIQYRDFSENLSNLLPLERVALYAKQGFWYDAILEWSALHQKQPQHPAIRKAWTDLIQAIDLSASVTP
;
A
#
# COMPACT_ATOMS: atom_id res chain seq x y z
N LYS A 1 -17.42 7.88 -5.42
CA LYS A 1 -16.30 8.34 -4.59
C LYS A 1 -15.01 8.38 -5.39
N SER A 2 -14.12 9.27 -4.99
CA SER A 2 -12.79 9.38 -5.58
C SER A 2 -11.76 9.59 -4.48
N VAL A 3 -10.51 9.34 -4.84
CA VAL A 3 -9.38 9.69 -3.98
C VAL A 3 -8.45 10.63 -4.75
N GLU A 4 -7.91 11.59 -4.03
CA GLU A 4 -6.87 12.46 -4.56
C GLU A 4 -5.54 11.97 -4.01
N LEU A 5 -4.68 11.48 -4.89
CA LEU A 5 -3.36 10.97 -4.55
C LEU A 5 -2.32 12.03 -4.86
N SER A 6 -1.51 12.36 -3.87
CA SER A 6 -0.40 13.30 -4.03
C SER A 6 0.90 12.63 -3.64
N LEU A 7 1.93 12.90 -4.41
CA LEU A 7 3.26 12.34 -4.20
C LEU A 7 4.26 13.47 -4.03
N PHE A 8 5.13 13.36 -3.05
CA PHE A 8 6.13 14.36 -2.70
C PHE A 8 7.50 13.70 -2.55
N ASN A 9 8.54 14.48 -2.76
CA ASN A 9 9.90 14.00 -2.49
C ASN A 9 10.19 14.01 -0.97
N GLU A 10 11.42 13.69 -0.59
CA GLU A 10 11.83 13.62 0.80
C GLU A 10 11.72 14.97 1.52
N GLN A 11 11.88 16.07 0.79
CA GLN A 11 11.72 17.43 1.31
C GLN A 11 10.28 17.92 1.29
N LYS A 12 9.34 17.02 0.95
CA LYS A 12 7.91 17.32 0.83
C LYS A 12 7.57 18.33 -0.26
N GLN A 13 8.38 18.36 -1.31
CA GLN A 13 8.04 19.12 -2.52
C GLN A 13 7.14 18.28 -3.41
N GLY A 14 6.09 18.87 -3.96
CA GLY A 14 5.12 18.17 -4.78
C GLY A 14 5.73 17.66 -6.09
N LEU A 15 5.53 16.39 -6.39
CA LEU A 15 6.00 15.74 -7.60
C LEU A 15 4.86 15.39 -8.55
N TYR A 16 3.71 14.99 -7.99
CA TYR A 16 2.62 14.47 -8.80
C TYR A 16 1.32 14.51 -7.99
N GLN A 17 0.21 14.74 -8.67
CA GLN A 17 -1.12 14.70 -8.08
C GLN A 17 -2.10 14.19 -9.12
N THR A 18 -3.01 13.31 -8.70
CA THR A 18 -4.04 12.79 -9.59
C THR A 18 -5.28 12.44 -8.80
N ILE A 19 -6.40 12.36 -9.49
CA ILE A 19 -7.67 11.92 -8.91
C ILE A 19 -8.02 10.59 -9.53
N LEU A 20 -8.29 9.60 -8.67
CA LEU A 20 -8.61 8.25 -9.08
C LEU A 20 -10.03 7.90 -8.60
N PRO A 21 -10.88 7.36 -9.48
CA PRO A 21 -12.19 6.89 -9.04
C PRO A 21 -12.06 5.62 -8.21
N ILE A 22 -12.89 5.50 -7.18
CA ILE A 22 -13.00 4.29 -6.39
C ILE A 22 -14.37 3.67 -6.62
N GLN A 23 -14.39 2.47 -7.15
CA GLN A 23 -15.61 1.70 -7.35
C GLN A 23 -15.96 0.84 -6.14
N GLN A 24 -14.95 0.37 -5.45
CA GLN A 24 -15.12 -0.46 -4.26
C GLN A 24 -15.44 0.42 -3.05
N GLN A 25 -16.47 0.02 -2.30
CA GLN A 25 -16.94 0.83 -1.16
C GLN A 25 -16.38 0.38 0.17
N SER A 26 -15.80 -0.82 0.26
CA SER A 26 -15.24 -1.35 1.50
C SER A 26 -14.11 -2.32 1.21
N GLY A 27 -13.29 -2.58 2.21
CA GLY A 27 -12.16 -3.49 2.13
C GLY A 27 -10.88 -2.81 1.65
N LEU A 28 -9.94 -3.61 1.21
CA LEU A 28 -8.66 -3.12 0.69
C LEU A 28 -8.82 -2.65 -0.75
N VAL A 29 -8.31 -1.47 -1.02
CA VAL A 29 -8.29 -0.89 -2.36
C VAL A 29 -6.84 -0.73 -2.79
N ALA A 30 -6.45 -1.38 -3.88
CA ALA A 30 -5.12 -1.20 -4.46
C ALA A 30 -5.16 -0.01 -5.41
N LEU A 31 -4.28 0.94 -5.21
CA LEU A 31 -4.13 2.10 -6.07
C LEU A 31 -2.81 1.99 -6.83
N SER A 32 -2.88 2.11 -8.14
CA SER A 32 -1.69 2.09 -8.99
C SER A 32 -1.43 3.47 -9.53
N LEU A 33 -0.17 3.87 -9.54
CA LEU A 33 0.21 5.13 -10.17
C LEU A 33 -0.07 5.05 -11.67
N PRO A 34 -0.73 6.08 -12.25
CA PRO A 34 -0.93 6.12 -13.70
C PRO A 34 0.38 6.16 -14.46
N LYS A 35 0.33 5.82 -15.74
CA LYS A 35 1.54 5.75 -16.58
C LYS A 35 2.25 7.09 -16.74
N ASP A 36 1.53 8.19 -16.59
CA ASP A 36 2.11 9.55 -16.68
C ASP A 36 2.77 10.00 -15.38
N ALA A 37 2.68 9.20 -14.30
CA ALA A 37 3.34 9.53 -13.05
C ALA A 37 4.86 9.38 -13.17
N PRO A 38 5.63 10.18 -12.42
CA PRO A 38 7.08 10.00 -12.38
C PRO A 38 7.45 8.64 -11.84
N LYS A 39 8.52 8.05 -12.38
CA LYS A 39 9.05 6.80 -11.85
C LYS A 39 9.79 7.08 -10.55
N LEU A 40 9.53 6.25 -9.56
CA LEU A 40 10.23 6.35 -8.28
C LEU A 40 11.69 5.94 -8.46
N ILE A 41 12.59 6.72 -7.89
CA ILE A 41 14.02 6.42 -7.89
C ILE A 41 14.30 5.49 -6.70
N LYS A 42 15.06 4.42 -6.97
CA LYS A 42 15.40 3.42 -5.95
C LYS A 42 16.11 4.07 -4.77
N ARG A 43 15.78 3.62 -3.57
CA ARG A 43 16.38 4.02 -2.29
C ARG A 43 16.10 5.46 -1.87
N GLN A 44 15.26 6.19 -2.59
CA GLN A 44 14.78 7.50 -2.16
C GLN A 44 13.45 7.36 -1.43
N ASN A 45 13.27 8.17 -0.40
CA ASN A 45 12.03 8.22 0.34
C ASN A 45 11.07 9.18 -0.34
N TYR A 46 9.81 8.76 -0.44
CA TYR A 46 8.73 9.59 -0.98
C TYR A 46 7.62 9.68 0.06
N TYR A 47 7.03 10.86 0.14
CA TYR A 47 5.86 11.08 0.98
C TYR A 47 4.61 11.06 0.11
N TRP A 48 3.60 10.33 0.54
CA TRP A 48 2.33 10.30 -0.17
C TRP A 48 1.20 10.75 0.74
N THR A 49 0.20 11.38 0.14
CA THR A 49 -1.06 11.68 0.81
C THR A 49 -2.21 11.17 -0.04
N ILE A 50 -3.23 10.68 0.61
CA ILE A 50 -4.47 10.28 -0.03
C ILE A 50 -5.60 11.01 0.68
N ALA A 51 -6.36 11.80 -0.07
CA ALA A 51 -7.57 12.43 0.41
C ALA A 51 -8.77 11.68 -0.18
N VAL A 52 -9.59 11.11 0.70
CA VAL A 52 -10.85 10.49 0.28
C VAL A 52 -11.88 11.59 0.17
N VAL A 53 -12.32 11.84 -1.05
CA VAL A 53 -13.29 12.90 -1.32
C VAL A 53 -14.69 12.37 -1.00
N CYS A 54 -15.25 12.81 0.11
CA CYS A 54 -16.57 12.38 0.56
C CYS A 54 -17.69 13.21 -0.09
N ASN A 55 -17.41 14.48 -0.35
CA ASN A 55 -18.36 15.41 -0.95
C ASN A 55 -17.61 16.36 -1.89
N ASP A 56 -17.91 16.28 -3.18
CA ASP A 56 -17.24 17.11 -4.19
C ASP A 56 -17.47 18.60 -3.99
N ASN A 57 -18.58 18.96 -3.35
CA ASN A 57 -18.95 20.36 -3.10
C ASN A 57 -18.42 20.90 -1.78
N ASP A 58 -17.95 20.02 -0.89
CA ASP A 58 -17.44 20.42 0.41
C ASP A 58 -16.24 19.53 0.77
N ARG A 59 -15.05 20.02 0.43
CA ARG A 59 -13.78 19.30 0.66
C ARG A 59 -13.37 19.26 2.13
N THR A 60 -14.07 20.01 3.01
CA THR A 60 -13.81 19.93 4.46
C THR A 60 -14.20 18.57 5.03
N GLU A 61 -14.99 17.79 4.32
CA GLU A 61 -15.35 16.43 4.70
C GLU A 61 -14.31 15.39 4.27
N ASP A 62 -13.25 15.79 3.58
CA ASP A 62 -12.21 14.88 3.13
C ASP A 62 -11.53 14.18 4.30
N ARG A 63 -11.22 12.92 4.11
CA ARG A 63 -10.40 12.14 5.03
C ARG A 63 -9.02 11.97 4.42
N ILE A 64 -8.01 12.40 5.17
CA ILE A 64 -6.64 12.41 4.67
C ILE A 64 -5.80 11.38 5.41
N MET A 65 -5.09 10.58 4.63
CA MET A 65 -4.09 9.63 5.12
C MET A 65 -2.76 9.96 4.46
N SER A 66 -1.68 9.64 5.15
CA SER A 66 -0.35 9.90 4.62
C SER A 66 0.65 8.85 5.10
N GLY A 67 1.77 8.79 4.43
CA GLY A 67 2.83 7.87 4.81
C GLY A 67 4.06 8.06 3.94
N TRP A 68 5.06 7.25 4.23
CA TRP A 68 6.31 7.22 3.47
C TRP A 68 6.42 5.92 2.71
N ILE A 69 7.02 5.98 1.54
CA ILE A 69 7.29 4.81 0.71
C ILE A 69 8.68 4.93 0.10
N GLN A 70 9.36 3.80 -0.03
CA GLN A 70 10.65 3.71 -0.68
C GLN A 70 10.64 2.55 -1.66
N TYR A 71 11.09 2.81 -2.89
CA TYR A 71 11.28 1.74 -3.86
C TYR A 71 12.65 1.11 -3.63
N ARG A 72 12.65 -0.17 -3.32
CA ARG A 72 13.87 -0.96 -3.13
C ARG A 72 13.81 -2.24 -3.94
N ASP A 73 14.95 -2.73 -4.37
CA ASP A 73 15.03 -4.03 -5.00
C ASP A 73 14.82 -5.14 -3.96
N PHE A 74 14.04 -6.14 -4.34
CA PHE A 74 13.89 -7.34 -3.55
C PHE A 74 14.95 -8.34 -4.02
N SER A 75 15.86 -8.74 -3.12
CA SER A 75 17.06 -9.48 -3.48
C SER A 75 16.87 -10.98 -3.62
N GLU A 76 15.70 -11.51 -3.23
CA GLU A 76 15.46 -12.94 -3.24
C GLU A 76 14.59 -13.38 -4.41
N ASN A 77 14.79 -14.63 -4.86
CA ASN A 77 14.01 -15.19 -5.95
C ASN A 77 12.65 -15.69 -5.43
N LEU A 78 11.57 -15.13 -5.97
CA LEU A 78 10.22 -15.47 -5.58
C LEU A 78 9.58 -16.55 -6.45
N SER A 79 10.23 -16.96 -7.53
CA SER A 79 9.59 -17.80 -8.56
C SER A 79 9.19 -19.19 -8.08
N ASN A 80 9.88 -19.73 -7.08
CA ASN A 80 9.61 -21.07 -6.56
C ASN A 80 8.77 -21.07 -5.28
N LEU A 81 8.27 -19.90 -4.86
CA LEU A 81 7.51 -19.79 -3.63
C LEU A 81 6.00 -19.84 -3.90
N LEU A 82 5.28 -20.46 -2.98
CA LEU A 82 3.83 -20.38 -2.95
C LEU A 82 3.40 -18.96 -2.55
N PRO A 83 2.18 -18.52 -2.95
CA PRO A 83 1.75 -17.16 -2.66
C PRO A 83 1.83 -16.75 -1.19
N LEU A 84 1.42 -17.60 -0.26
CA LEU A 84 1.53 -17.28 1.18
C LEU A 84 2.97 -17.22 1.65
N GLU A 85 3.86 -17.99 1.05
CA GLU A 85 5.30 -17.92 1.33
C GLU A 85 5.88 -16.58 0.88
N ARG A 86 5.41 -16.07 -0.26
CA ARG A 86 5.80 -14.73 -0.73
C ARG A 86 5.35 -13.64 0.22
N VAL A 87 4.12 -13.71 0.70
CA VAL A 87 3.60 -12.77 1.70
C VAL A 87 4.50 -12.73 2.93
N ALA A 88 4.83 -13.91 3.47
CA ALA A 88 5.67 -14.02 4.66
C ALA A 88 7.08 -13.45 4.42
N LEU A 89 7.65 -13.71 3.26
CA LEU A 89 9.00 -13.26 2.92
C LEU A 89 9.05 -11.75 2.74
N TYR A 90 8.07 -11.17 2.05
CA TYR A 90 7.96 -9.71 1.93
C TYR A 90 7.87 -9.07 3.32
N ALA A 91 7.02 -9.60 4.19
CA ALA A 91 6.84 -9.07 5.53
C ALA A 91 8.14 -9.16 6.34
N LYS A 92 8.84 -10.28 6.25
CA LYS A 92 10.13 -10.49 6.96
C LYS A 92 11.17 -9.46 6.54
N GLN A 93 11.18 -9.07 5.27
CA GLN A 93 12.13 -8.11 4.71
C GLN A 93 11.66 -6.66 4.83
N GLY A 94 10.50 -6.41 5.42
CA GLY A 94 9.96 -5.06 5.59
C GLY A 94 9.25 -4.49 4.38
N PHE A 95 8.94 -5.31 3.39
CA PHE A 95 8.18 -4.91 2.19
C PHE A 95 6.67 -5.04 2.47
N TRP A 96 6.16 -4.18 3.36
CA TRP A 96 4.79 -4.28 3.87
C TRP A 96 3.74 -4.07 2.79
N TYR A 97 3.94 -3.10 1.89
CA TYR A 97 2.99 -2.84 0.80
C TYR A 97 2.91 -4.02 -0.15
N ASP A 98 4.06 -4.61 -0.49
CA ASP A 98 4.12 -5.79 -1.36
C ASP A 98 3.45 -6.99 -0.70
N ALA A 99 3.66 -7.17 0.60
CA ALA A 99 3.03 -8.25 1.37
C ALA A 99 1.50 -8.12 1.37
N ILE A 100 1.01 -6.91 1.64
CA ILE A 100 -0.43 -6.64 1.68
C ILE A 100 -1.05 -6.83 0.29
N LEU A 101 -0.38 -6.37 -0.75
CA LEU A 101 -0.88 -6.50 -2.12
C LEU A 101 -0.99 -7.97 -2.53
N GLU A 102 0.04 -8.76 -2.26
CA GLU A 102 0.05 -10.20 -2.57
C GLU A 102 -1.06 -10.92 -1.78
N TRP A 103 -1.20 -10.61 -0.50
CA TRP A 103 -2.26 -11.17 0.35
C TRP A 103 -3.64 -10.80 -0.18
N SER A 104 -3.84 -9.57 -0.59
CA SER A 104 -5.12 -9.08 -1.09
C SER A 104 -5.57 -9.87 -2.32
N ALA A 105 -4.65 -10.15 -3.24
CA ALA A 105 -4.94 -10.95 -4.43
C ALA A 105 -5.41 -12.36 -4.08
N LEU A 106 -4.77 -12.97 -3.08
CA LEU A 106 -5.18 -14.30 -2.59
C LEU A 106 -6.56 -14.27 -1.93
N HIS A 107 -6.80 -13.28 -1.09
CA HIS A 107 -8.06 -13.13 -0.37
C HIS A 107 -9.24 -12.92 -1.32
N GLN A 108 -9.04 -12.20 -2.40
CA GLN A 108 -10.09 -12.01 -3.41
C GLN A 108 -10.50 -13.32 -4.08
N LYS A 109 -9.54 -14.22 -4.28
CA LYS A 109 -9.81 -15.53 -4.88
C LYS A 109 -10.46 -16.51 -3.92
N GLN A 110 -10.05 -16.48 -2.65
CA GLN A 110 -10.49 -17.46 -1.65
C GLN A 110 -10.75 -16.76 -0.30
N PRO A 111 -11.83 -15.96 -0.20
CA PRO A 111 -12.07 -15.13 0.99
C PRO A 111 -12.35 -15.92 2.27
N GLN A 112 -12.73 -17.20 2.14
CA GLN A 112 -13.05 -18.04 3.30
C GLN A 112 -11.93 -19.00 3.69
N HIS A 113 -10.80 -18.97 2.98
CA HIS A 113 -9.69 -19.91 3.24
C HIS A 113 -9.03 -19.58 4.60
N PRO A 114 -9.00 -20.55 5.54
CA PRO A 114 -8.51 -20.28 6.91
C PRO A 114 -7.06 -19.84 6.96
N ALA A 115 -6.18 -20.44 6.16
CA ALA A 115 -4.76 -20.08 6.13
C ALA A 115 -4.53 -18.65 5.62
N ILE A 116 -5.31 -18.21 4.63
CA ILE A 116 -5.22 -16.86 4.11
C ILE A 116 -5.72 -15.84 5.14
N ARG A 117 -6.80 -16.16 5.84
CA ARG A 117 -7.32 -15.31 6.92
C ARG A 117 -6.32 -15.20 8.07
N LYS A 118 -5.71 -16.31 8.46
CA LYS A 118 -4.67 -16.33 9.51
C LYS A 118 -3.46 -15.49 9.10
N ALA A 119 -3.06 -15.57 7.84
CA ALA A 119 -1.94 -14.78 7.31
C ALA A 119 -2.17 -13.27 7.47
N TRP A 120 -3.42 -12.82 7.33
CA TRP A 120 -3.75 -11.41 7.57
C TRP A 120 -3.50 -11.00 9.02
N THR A 121 -3.95 -11.83 9.96
CA THR A 121 -3.73 -11.57 11.39
C THR A 121 -2.23 -11.51 11.70
N ASP A 122 -1.46 -12.47 11.18
CA ASP A 122 -0.01 -12.50 11.37
C ASP A 122 0.67 -11.27 10.78
N LEU A 123 0.22 -10.84 9.60
CA LEU A 123 0.77 -9.67 8.91
C LEU A 123 0.50 -8.38 9.70
N ILE A 124 -0.71 -8.19 10.19
CA ILE A 124 -1.07 -7.01 10.97
C ILE A 124 -0.28 -6.96 12.28
N GLN A 125 -0.11 -8.09 12.95
CA GLN A 125 0.72 -8.14 14.16
C GLN A 125 2.17 -7.77 13.88
N ALA A 126 2.72 -8.26 12.78
CA ALA A 126 4.10 -7.95 12.40
C ALA A 126 4.28 -6.45 12.08
N ILE A 127 3.31 -5.83 11.42
CA ILE A 127 3.33 -4.39 11.13
C ILE A 127 3.28 -3.59 12.43
N ASP A 128 2.39 -3.95 13.36
CA ASP A 128 2.26 -3.27 14.64
C ASP A 128 3.55 -3.36 15.46
N LEU A 129 4.19 -4.52 15.49
CA LEU A 129 5.48 -4.69 16.18
C LEU A 129 6.58 -3.84 15.54
N SER A 130 6.63 -3.79 14.23
CA SER A 130 7.58 -2.95 13.50
C SER A 130 7.37 -1.46 13.83
N ALA A 131 6.12 -1.01 13.84
CA ALA A 131 5.79 0.37 14.16
C ALA A 131 6.14 0.73 15.61
N SER A 132 5.98 -0.21 16.55
CA SER A 132 6.30 0.04 17.96
C SER A 132 7.79 0.13 18.24
N VAL A 133 8.63 -0.46 17.38
CA VAL A 133 10.10 -0.43 17.52
C VAL A 133 10.70 0.80 16.85
N THR A 134 10.02 1.39 15.88
CA THR A 134 10.51 2.59 15.17
C THR A 134 10.31 3.83 16.06
N PRO A 135 11.37 4.55 16.38
CA PRO A 135 11.27 5.77 17.21
C PRO A 135 10.50 6.89 16.52
#